data_c78429bf31b4455f7e8c201b3eabab31
#
_entry.id   c78429bf31b4455f7e8c201b3eabab31
#
_cell.length_a   1.000
_cell.length_b   1.000
_cell.length_c   1.000
_cell.angle_alpha   90.00
_cell.angle_beta   90.00
_cell.angle_gamma   90.00
#
_symmetry.space_group_name_H-M   'P 1'
#
loop_
_entity.id
_entity.type
_entity.pdbx_description
1 polymer ?
#
loop_
_entity_poly.entity_id
_entity_poly.type
_entity_poly.pdbx_seq_one_letter_code
_entity_poly.pdbx_strand_id
1 'polypeptide(L)'
;MASPETVICIYRVARGNEAAFTKLLERHWPVLRELGLATETRPTHYRGAEQGDGRPIFFEIFEWARADGSRLASQHPDVMQIWERMDKLTEARGDRPNMEFPHVRELDLLGQA
;
A
#
# COMPACT_ATOMS: atom_id res chain seq x y z
N MET A 1 -5.08 -18.61 -15.78
CA MET A 1 -4.90 -17.18 -15.98
C MET A 1 -4.96 -16.46 -14.65
N ALA A 2 -3.98 -15.64 -14.37
CA ALA A 2 -3.97 -14.90 -13.11
C ALA A 2 -4.99 -13.77 -13.15
N SER A 3 -5.69 -13.56 -12.04
CA SER A 3 -6.66 -12.48 -11.90
C SER A 3 -6.03 -11.33 -11.11
N PRO A 4 -6.39 -10.09 -11.42
CA PRO A 4 -5.96 -8.96 -10.60
C PRO A 4 -6.47 -9.06 -9.17
N GLU A 5 -5.70 -8.49 -8.24
CA GLU A 5 -6.02 -8.51 -6.82
C GLU A 5 -5.90 -7.11 -6.26
N THR A 6 -6.98 -6.62 -5.65
CA THR A 6 -6.94 -5.32 -4.99
C THR A 6 -6.32 -5.48 -3.61
N VAL A 7 -5.42 -4.58 -3.26
CA VAL A 7 -4.79 -4.55 -1.95
C VAL A 7 -5.05 -3.20 -1.30
N ILE A 8 -5.35 -3.21 -0.01
CA ILE A 8 -5.38 -1.98 0.78
C ILE A 8 -4.11 -1.96 1.62
N CYS A 9 -3.22 -1.03 1.29
CA CYS A 9 -1.99 -0.86 2.04
C CYS A 9 -2.24 0.12 3.18
N ILE A 10 -1.96 -0.30 4.39
CA ILE A 10 -2.15 0.51 5.59
C ILE A 10 -0.77 0.79 6.16
N TYR A 11 -0.44 2.07 6.30
CA TYR A 11 0.88 2.49 6.76
C TYR A 11 0.74 3.35 8.01
N ARG A 12 1.32 2.91 9.12
CA ARG A 12 1.32 3.68 10.37
C ARG A 12 2.59 4.51 10.42
N VAL A 13 2.50 5.71 9.87
CA VAL A 13 3.66 6.58 9.65
C VAL A 13 3.99 7.33 10.95
N ALA A 14 5.24 7.27 11.38
CA ALA A 14 5.67 7.99 12.59
C ALA A 14 5.60 9.49 12.37
N ARG A 15 5.18 10.22 13.42
CA ARG A 15 5.12 11.69 13.35
C ARG A 15 6.47 12.26 12.96
N GLY A 16 6.45 13.20 12.03
CA GLY A 16 7.66 13.81 11.49
C GLY A 16 8.11 13.17 10.19
N ASN A 17 7.62 11.99 9.87
CA ASN A 17 8.03 11.27 8.65
C ASN A 17 7.02 11.41 7.51
N GLU A 18 5.98 12.22 7.69
CA GLU A 18 4.87 12.29 6.72
C GLU A 18 5.33 12.73 5.33
N ALA A 19 6.15 13.77 5.27
CA ALA A 19 6.60 14.28 3.97
C ALA A 19 7.49 13.27 3.25
N ALA A 20 8.41 12.64 3.99
CA ALA A 20 9.30 11.64 3.40
C ALA A 20 8.50 10.43 2.91
N PHE A 21 7.48 10.01 3.68
CA PHE A 21 6.65 8.88 3.30
C PHE A 21 5.82 9.20 2.04
N THR A 22 5.29 10.42 1.95
CA THR A 22 4.53 10.83 0.76
C THR A 22 5.39 10.72 -0.49
N LYS A 23 6.67 11.10 -0.40
CA LYS A 23 7.59 10.97 -1.54
C LYS A 23 7.80 9.53 -1.96
N LEU A 24 7.84 8.61 -1.01
CA LEU A 24 7.94 7.19 -1.33
C LEU A 24 6.68 6.70 -2.05
N LEU A 25 5.51 7.14 -1.60
CA LEU A 25 4.26 6.76 -2.25
C LEU A 25 4.22 7.26 -3.70
N GLU A 26 4.75 8.44 -3.96
CA GLU A 26 4.79 8.98 -5.32
C GLU A 26 5.59 8.10 -6.28
N ARG A 27 6.54 7.33 -5.76
CA ARG A 27 7.38 6.44 -6.55
C ARG A 27 6.89 5.00 -6.56
N HIS A 28 6.17 4.60 -5.55
CA HIS A 28 5.86 3.18 -5.29
C HIS A 28 5.03 2.56 -6.41
N TRP A 29 3.84 3.08 -6.64
CA TRP A 29 2.96 2.51 -7.67
C TRP A 29 3.56 2.63 -9.07
N PRO A 30 4.14 3.79 -9.47
CA PRO A 30 4.72 3.87 -10.82
C PRO A 30 5.80 2.82 -11.09
N VAL A 31 6.63 2.50 -10.10
CA VAL A 31 7.64 1.46 -10.24
C VAL A 31 6.98 0.09 -10.43
N LEU A 32 5.96 -0.22 -9.62
CA LEU A 32 5.24 -1.49 -9.75
C LEU A 32 4.56 -1.62 -11.10
N ARG A 33 3.96 -0.53 -11.58
CA ARG A 33 3.31 -0.53 -12.88
C ARG A 33 4.32 -0.76 -14.02
N GLU A 34 5.45 -0.08 -13.96
CA GLU A 34 6.49 -0.23 -15.00
C GLU A 34 7.03 -1.66 -15.05
N LEU A 35 7.10 -2.33 -13.91
CA LEU A 35 7.54 -3.72 -13.86
C LEU A 35 6.45 -4.70 -14.27
N GLY A 36 5.25 -4.22 -14.59
CA GLY A 36 4.13 -5.07 -14.97
C GLY A 36 3.48 -5.78 -13.79
N LEU A 37 3.78 -5.36 -12.56
CA LEU A 37 3.27 -6.00 -11.36
C LEU A 37 1.96 -5.39 -10.88
N ALA A 38 1.73 -4.12 -11.16
CA ALA A 38 0.45 -3.45 -10.90
C ALA A 38 -0.26 -3.21 -12.23
N THR A 39 -1.59 -3.22 -12.20
CA THR A 39 -2.37 -2.92 -13.41
C THR A 39 -2.35 -1.42 -13.70
N GLU A 40 -3.00 -1.02 -14.80
CA GLU A 40 -3.12 0.40 -15.15
C GLU A 40 -4.21 1.12 -14.35
N THR A 41 -4.96 0.40 -13.52
CA THR A 41 -5.96 1.01 -12.67
C THR A 41 -5.29 1.99 -11.71
N ARG A 42 -5.74 3.25 -11.74
CA ARG A 42 -5.12 4.30 -10.95
C ARG A 42 -5.24 4.00 -9.46
N PRO A 43 -4.16 4.18 -8.70
CA PRO A 43 -4.22 3.96 -7.27
C PRO A 43 -4.99 5.09 -6.58
N THR A 44 -5.50 4.79 -5.39
CA THR A 44 -6.13 5.78 -4.52
C THR A 44 -5.30 5.90 -3.26
N HIS A 45 -5.07 7.13 -2.81
CA HIS A 45 -4.26 7.39 -1.62
C HIS A 45 -5.05 8.25 -0.64
N TYR A 46 -4.94 7.91 0.64
CA TYR A 46 -5.55 8.70 1.71
C TYR A 46 -4.53 8.96 2.81
N ARG A 47 -4.67 10.07 3.46
CA ARG A 47 -3.95 10.38 4.69
C ARG A 47 -4.97 10.71 5.76
N GLY A 48 -4.78 10.17 6.95
CA GLY A 48 -5.67 10.43 8.05
C GLY A 48 -4.94 10.37 9.37
N ALA A 49 -5.72 10.33 10.44
CA ALA A 49 -5.19 10.26 11.79
C ALA A 49 -5.87 9.11 12.52
N GLU A 50 -5.09 8.37 13.32
CA GLU A 50 -5.65 7.31 14.14
C GLU A 50 -6.63 7.91 15.14
N GLN A 51 -7.75 7.23 15.31
CA GLN A 51 -8.69 7.60 16.34
C GLN A 51 -8.05 7.38 17.71
N GLY A 52 -8.18 8.33 18.58
CA GLY A 52 -7.60 8.28 19.92
C GLY A 52 -6.39 9.20 20.05
N ASP A 53 -5.22 8.79 19.55
CA ASP A 53 -4.00 9.57 19.75
C ASP A 53 -3.66 10.50 18.57
N GLY A 54 -4.36 10.38 17.45
CA GLY A 54 -4.19 11.28 16.31
C GLY A 54 -2.92 11.06 15.52
N ARG A 55 -2.21 9.95 15.72
CA ARG A 55 -0.99 9.70 14.95
C ARG A 55 -1.30 9.44 13.48
N PRO A 56 -0.39 9.81 12.57
CA PRO A 56 -0.65 9.70 11.13
C PRO A 56 -0.88 8.27 10.66
N ILE A 57 -1.82 8.10 9.76
CA ILE A 57 -2.04 6.82 9.09
C ILE A 57 -2.28 7.12 7.62
N PHE A 58 -1.65 6.35 6.75
CA PHE A 58 -1.77 6.51 5.30
C PHE A 58 -2.34 5.23 4.71
N PHE A 59 -3.07 5.40 3.62
CA PHE A 59 -3.64 4.27 2.88
C PHE A 59 -3.29 4.40 1.41
N GLU A 60 -2.96 3.27 0.81
CA GLU A 60 -2.77 3.19 -0.62
C GLU A 60 -3.55 1.99 -1.12
N ILE A 61 -4.45 2.22 -2.07
CA ILE A 61 -5.26 1.15 -2.62
C ILE A 61 -4.90 1.01 -4.08
N PHE A 62 -4.43 -0.17 -4.48
CA PHE A 62 -4.09 -0.40 -5.88
C PHE A 62 -4.37 -1.86 -6.23
N GLU A 63 -4.16 -2.18 -7.49
CA GLU A 63 -4.47 -3.50 -8.01
C GLU A 63 -3.19 -4.18 -8.49
N TRP A 64 -2.85 -5.30 -7.85
CA TRP A 64 -1.81 -6.18 -8.37
C TRP A 64 -2.30 -6.82 -9.66
N ALA A 65 -1.41 -6.99 -10.64
CA ALA A 65 -1.77 -7.64 -11.89
C ALA A 65 -2.12 -9.11 -11.69
N ARG A 66 -1.58 -9.71 -10.62
CA ARG A 66 -1.82 -11.10 -10.29
C ARG A 66 -1.62 -11.31 -8.78
N ALA A 67 -2.20 -12.40 -8.28
CA ALA A 67 -2.23 -12.66 -6.83
C ALA A 67 -0.83 -12.78 -6.21
N ASP A 68 0.17 -13.24 -6.96
CA ASP A 68 1.54 -13.38 -6.45
C ASP A 68 2.41 -12.15 -6.72
N GLY A 69 1.79 -11.01 -7.06
CA GLY A 69 2.53 -9.80 -7.38
C GLY A 69 3.46 -9.33 -6.28
N SER A 70 3.00 -9.40 -5.04
CA SER A 70 3.81 -8.99 -3.89
C SER A 70 5.09 -9.84 -3.79
N ARG A 71 4.97 -11.15 -3.95
CA ARG A 71 6.12 -12.04 -3.91
C ARG A 71 7.09 -11.73 -5.04
N LEU A 72 6.57 -11.49 -6.24
CA LEU A 72 7.41 -11.15 -7.39
C LEU A 72 8.10 -9.80 -7.18
N ALA A 73 7.37 -8.82 -6.64
CA ALA A 73 7.92 -7.49 -6.38
C ALA A 73 9.11 -7.56 -5.41
N SER A 74 9.06 -8.45 -4.43
CA SER A 74 10.14 -8.58 -3.45
C SER A 74 11.45 -9.06 -4.08
N GLN A 75 11.42 -9.51 -5.32
CA GLN A 75 12.62 -9.95 -6.03
C GLN A 75 13.29 -8.81 -6.80
N HIS A 76 12.67 -7.63 -6.83
CA HIS A 76 13.22 -6.48 -7.55
C HIS A 76 13.90 -5.52 -6.58
N PRO A 77 15.19 -5.23 -6.78
CA PRO A 77 15.92 -4.34 -5.87
C PRO A 77 15.30 -2.95 -5.72
N ASP A 78 14.76 -2.40 -6.80
CA ASP A 78 14.15 -1.07 -6.75
C ASP A 78 12.93 -1.04 -5.84
N VAL A 79 12.12 -2.09 -5.87
CA VAL A 79 10.94 -2.21 -5.02
C VAL A 79 11.37 -2.41 -3.57
N MET A 80 12.33 -3.31 -3.35
CA MET A 80 12.81 -3.61 -1.99
C MET A 80 13.40 -2.37 -1.34
N GLN A 81 14.10 -1.53 -2.11
CA GLN A 81 14.66 -0.29 -1.59
C GLN A 81 13.56 0.64 -1.07
N ILE A 82 12.45 0.75 -1.82
CA ILE A 82 11.31 1.56 -1.40
C ILE A 82 10.68 0.95 -0.14
N TRP A 83 10.45 -0.35 -0.14
CA TRP A 83 9.81 -1.02 0.99
C TRP A 83 10.62 -0.93 2.27
N GLU A 84 11.95 -1.06 2.17
CA GLU A 84 12.82 -0.92 3.33
C GLU A 84 12.75 0.49 3.92
N ARG A 85 12.68 1.50 3.08
CA ARG A 85 12.53 2.87 3.57
C ARG A 85 11.16 3.11 4.19
N MET A 86 10.12 2.53 3.60
CA MET A 86 8.78 2.60 4.18
C MET A 86 8.77 1.98 5.58
N ASP A 87 9.44 0.84 5.73
CA ASP A 87 9.53 0.18 7.03
C ASP A 87 10.17 1.08 8.08
N LYS A 88 11.22 1.81 7.70
CA LYS A 88 11.94 2.68 8.62
C LYS A 88 11.15 3.93 9.00
N LEU A 89 10.22 4.36 8.18
CA LEU A 89 9.43 5.56 8.42
C LEU A 89 8.13 5.28 9.17
N THR A 90 7.81 4.01 9.37
CA THR A 90 6.57 3.58 10.01
C THR A 90 6.87 2.94 11.36
N GLU A 91 5.82 2.79 12.18
CA GLU A 91 5.98 2.28 13.56
C GLU A 91 4.80 1.37 13.91
N ALA A 92 5.07 0.33 14.68
CA ALA A 92 4.01 -0.47 15.26
C ALA A 92 3.30 0.32 16.36
N ARG A 93 2.02 0.05 16.56
CA ARG A 93 1.22 0.72 17.60
C ARG A 93 0.43 -0.32 18.36
N GLY A 94 0.87 -0.61 19.58
CA GLY A 94 0.30 -1.70 20.34
C GLY A 94 0.55 -3.03 19.65
N ASP A 95 -0.50 -3.79 19.43
CA ASP A 95 -0.43 -5.07 18.72
C ASP A 95 -0.61 -4.93 17.22
N ARG A 96 -0.70 -3.70 16.71
CA ARG A 96 -0.84 -3.44 15.27
C ARG A 96 0.53 -3.26 14.62
N PRO A 97 0.81 -3.96 13.52
CA PRO A 97 2.08 -3.79 12.84
C PRO A 97 2.19 -2.41 12.18
N ASN A 98 3.42 -2.04 11.84
CA ASN A 98 3.67 -0.77 11.17
C ASN A 98 3.03 -0.69 9.78
N MET A 99 2.91 -1.83 9.10
CA MET A 99 2.30 -1.90 7.77
C MET A 99 1.43 -3.15 7.65
N GLU A 100 0.31 -3.02 6.96
CA GLU A 100 -0.59 -4.14 6.69
C GLU A 100 -1.04 -4.08 5.24
N PHE A 101 -1.29 -5.24 4.64
CA PHE A 101 -1.62 -5.32 3.22
C PHE A 101 -2.74 -6.33 2.95
N PRO A 102 -3.93 -6.12 3.52
CA PRO A 102 -5.03 -7.04 3.23
C PRO A 102 -5.42 -6.99 1.77
N HIS A 103 -5.58 -8.16 1.18
CA HIS A 103 -6.16 -8.28 -0.16
C HIS A 103 -7.67 -8.30 -0.01
N VAL A 104 -8.36 -7.56 -0.86
CA VAL A 104 -9.79 -7.34 -0.69
C VAL A 104 -10.51 -7.56 -2.00
N ARG A 105 -11.82 -7.73 -1.90
CA ARG A 105 -12.68 -7.86 -3.06
C ARG A 105 -13.89 -6.96 -2.85
N GLU A 106 -14.24 -6.22 -3.87
CA GLU A 106 -15.41 -5.36 -3.82
C GLU A 106 -16.68 -6.21 -3.66
N LEU A 107 -17.56 -5.76 -2.75
CA LEU A 107 -18.86 -6.36 -2.58
C LEU A 107 -19.90 -5.53 -3.33
N ASP A 108 -20.67 -6.16 -4.18
CA ASP A 108 -21.74 -5.49 -4.90
C ASP A 108 -23.06 -5.68 -4.14
N LEU A 109 -23.26 -4.84 -3.13
CA LEU A 109 -24.41 -4.97 -2.26
C LEU A 109 -25.64 -4.23 -2.79
N LEU A 110 -25.44 -3.27 -3.69
CA LEU A 110 -26.51 -2.42 -4.19
C LEU A 110 -26.78 -2.59 -5.68
N GLY A 111 -25.91 -3.31 -6.39
CA GLY A 111 -26.01 -3.43 -7.84
C GLY A 111 -26.96 -4.50 -8.33
N GLN A 112 -27.61 -5.18 -7.43
CA GLN A 112 -28.55 -6.25 -7.80
C GLN A 112 -29.92 -5.63 -8.10
N ALA A 113 -30.21 -5.50 -9.33
CA ALA A 113 -31.52 -4.99 -9.76
C ALA A 113 -32.51 -6.14 -9.94
#